data_e4ec78b175f003a7b1b7b284d4fbd6b0
#
_entry.id   e4ec78b175f003a7b1b7b284d4fbd6b0
#
_cell.length_a   1.000
_cell.length_b   1.000
_cell.length_c   1.000
_cell.angle_alpha   90.00
_cell.angle_beta   90.00
_cell.angle_gamma   90.00
#
_symmetry.space_group_name_H-M   'P 1'
#
loop_
_entity.id
_entity.type
_entity.pdbx_description
1 polymer ?
#
loop_
_entity_poly.entity_id
_entity_poly.type
_entity_poly.pdbx_seq_one_letter_code
_entity_poly.pdbx_strand_id
1 'polypeptide(L)'
;MAIKKMWGGRFQEGSSKLVDEFGASISFDKHMAYEDLEGSLAHVKMLKHTHILSDDDADKIIAGLHILQDKLANGELTFSTELEDIHMNMESLLTQEIGDVAGKLHTARSRNDQVATDLHLYLKNRLEIVIDEIKNLQKVIVKKAEENVETVMPGYTHLQHAQPISYGHYLMAYYQMFQRDIERFEFNKKHTNISPLGAAALAGTTFPIDREFTAKELDFDNIYANSLDAVSDRDFVLEFLSNASILMMHLSRFCEEIILWCSYEFGYIELSDKYSTGSSIMPQKKNPDMAELIRGKSGRVYGHLTALLATMKSLPLAYNKDLQEDKEGVFDAVKTVIPSLKIFAGMLDTLTVNKDKMLHATEHDFSNATELADYLATKGIPFRKAHAIVGQLVFEGIENNTTLSDIPLEKYKEINSEIGEDIYQFLQSKVAVQRRHSLGGTGFDQVKLQIKNAKKQLNL
;
A
#
# COMPACT_ATOMS: atom_id res chain seq x y z
N MET A 1 42.57 21.40 1.16
CA MET A 1 42.84 20.90 2.51
C MET A 1 42.15 19.55 2.62
N ALA A 2 42.80 18.53 3.18
CA ALA A 2 42.13 17.24 3.38
C ALA A 2 41.00 17.44 4.41
N ILE A 3 39.77 17.02 4.07
CA ILE A 3 38.63 17.08 4.98
C ILE A 3 38.97 16.17 6.18
N LYS A 4 39.12 16.78 7.37
CA LYS A 4 39.44 16.04 8.57
C LYS A 4 38.16 15.38 9.06
N LYS A 5 38.08 14.03 9.00
CA LYS A 5 36.93 13.31 9.54
C LYS A 5 36.76 13.61 11.02
N MET A 6 35.53 13.82 11.49
CA MET A 6 35.21 14.23 12.87
C MET A 6 35.62 13.20 13.91
N TRP A 7 35.77 11.90 13.55
CA TRP A 7 36.18 10.80 14.41
C TRP A 7 37.68 10.43 14.32
N GLY A 8 38.50 11.23 13.61
CA GLY A 8 39.88 10.94 13.27
C GLY A 8 40.92 11.02 14.40
N GLY A 9 40.52 11.39 15.63
CA GLY A 9 41.50 11.72 16.71
C GLY A 9 42.41 10.57 17.18
N ARG A 10 42.01 9.31 17.00
CA ARG A 10 42.79 8.10 17.38
C ARG A 10 43.60 7.52 16.23
N PHE A 11 43.16 7.79 14.98
CA PHE A 11 43.74 7.14 13.81
C PHE A 11 44.97 7.90 13.29
N GLN A 12 46.00 7.17 12.94
CA GLN A 12 47.25 7.73 12.40
C GLN A 12 47.28 7.71 10.89
N GLU A 13 46.45 6.85 10.25
CA GLU A 13 46.36 6.71 8.81
C GLU A 13 44.94 7.08 8.35
N GLY A 14 44.81 7.68 7.13
CA GLY A 14 43.54 7.94 6.49
C GLY A 14 42.92 6.68 5.89
N SER A 15 41.62 6.62 5.80
CA SER A 15 40.94 5.55 5.07
C SER A 15 41.24 5.60 3.56
N SER A 16 41.22 4.44 2.90
CA SER A 16 41.34 4.41 1.45
C SER A 16 40.06 4.92 0.76
N LYS A 17 40.20 5.49 -0.44
CA LYS A 17 39.06 5.97 -1.23
C LYS A 17 37.98 4.89 -1.42
N LEU A 18 38.38 3.64 -1.68
CA LEU A 18 37.46 2.52 -1.84
C LEU A 18 36.63 2.24 -0.57
N VAL A 19 37.26 2.33 0.61
CA VAL A 19 36.58 2.16 1.89
C VAL A 19 35.60 3.30 2.16
N ASP A 20 35.96 4.51 1.81
CA ASP A 20 35.07 5.68 1.94
C ASP A 20 33.86 5.57 1.00
N GLU A 21 34.09 5.21 -0.26
CA GLU A 21 33.01 5.01 -1.25
C GLU A 21 32.09 3.83 -0.87
N PHE A 22 32.64 2.72 -0.40
CA PHE A 22 31.88 1.54 0.03
C PHE A 22 31.05 1.79 1.30
N GLY A 23 31.59 2.58 2.23
CA GLY A 23 30.94 2.89 3.50
C GLY A 23 29.96 4.06 3.46
N ALA A 24 29.93 4.85 2.38
CA ALA A 24 29.10 6.03 2.28
C ALA A 24 27.63 5.67 2.02
N SER A 25 26.73 6.34 2.73
CA SER A 25 25.26 6.20 2.59
C SER A 25 24.59 7.39 1.92
N ILE A 26 25.32 8.48 1.65
CA ILE A 26 24.75 9.73 1.09
C ILE A 26 23.99 9.54 -0.22
N SER A 27 24.32 8.50 -1.01
CA SER A 27 23.62 8.21 -2.27
C SER A 27 22.12 7.96 -2.06
N PHE A 28 21.72 7.43 -0.92
CA PHE A 28 20.34 7.09 -0.57
C PHE A 28 19.82 7.81 0.67
N ASP A 29 20.60 8.03 1.74
CA ASP A 29 20.11 8.64 2.99
C ASP A 29 19.78 10.14 2.85
N LYS A 30 20.27 10.80 1.79
CA LYS A 30 19.82 12.15 1.40
C LYS A 30 18.31 12.28 1.26
N HIS A 31 17.59 11.18 1.15
CA HIS A 31 16.11 11.17 1.15
C HIS A 31 15.51 11.55 2.50
N MET A 32 16.31 11.55 3.59
CA MET A 32 15.94 12.03 4.92
C MET A 32 16.49 13.42 5.25
N ALA A 33 17.00 14.16 4.27
CA ALA A 33 17.58 15.49 4.48
C ALA A 33 16.64 16.47 5.19
N TYR A 34 15.35 16.38 4.90
CA TYR A 34 14.33 17.21 5.54
C TYR A 34 14.13 16.79 7.00
N GLU A 35 14.03 15.50 7.24
CA GLU A 35 13.84 14.92 8.56
C GLU A 35 15.05 15.16 9.48
N ASP A 36 16.29 15.13 8.95
CA ASP A 36 17.50 15.48 9.71
C ASP A 36 17.49 16.94 10.16
N LEU A 37 17.06 17.87 9.30
CA LEU A 37 16.93 19.28 9.68
C LEU A 37 15.82 19.48 10.72
N GLU A 38 14.70 18.79 10.60
CA GLU A 38 13.58 18.84 11.53
C GLU A 38 13.98 18.31 12.92
N GLY A 39 14.62 17.12 12.95
CA GLY A 39 15.18 16.52 14.17
C GLY A 39 16.22 17.42 14.83
N SER A 40 17.11 18.04 14.04
CA SER A 40 18.12 18.97 14.52
C SER A 40 17.53 20.26 15.10
N LEU A 41 16.47 20.81 14.50
CA LEU A 41 15.73 21.96 15.03
C LEU A 41 15.08 21.66 16.38
N ALA A 42 14.42 20.52 16.52
CA ALA A 42 13.83 20.10 17.79
C ALA A 42 14.89 19.91 18.87
N HIS A 43 16.03 19.30 18.48
CA HIS A 43 17.14 19.08 19.40
C HIS A 43 17.75 20.40 19.92
N VAL A 44 18.08 21.35 19.05
CA VAL A 44 18.64 22.64 19.48
C VAL A 44 17.67 23.47 20.31
N LYS A 45 16.38 23.45 20.01
CA LYS A 45 15.33 24.07 20.83
C LYS A 45 15.30 23.46 22.24
N MET A 46 15.44 22.15 22.36
CA MET A 46 15.53 21.48 23.65
C MET A 46 16.80 21.85 24.41
N LEU A 47 17.97 21.90 23.73
CA LEU A 47 19.22 22.34 24.35
C LEU A 47 19.14 23.79 24.88
N LYS A 48 18.42 24.66 24.19
CA LYS A 48 18.08 25.99 24.65
C LYS A 48 17.14 25.98 25.86
N HIS A 49 16.03 25.21 25.76
CA HIS A 49 15.02 25.08 26.82
C HIS A 49 15.61 24.57 28.13
N THR A 50 16.55 23.63 28.07
CA THR A 50 17.23 23.04 29.24
C THR A 50 18.47 23.81 29.67
N HIS A 51 18.77 24.98 29.08
CA HIS A 51 19.94 25.81 29.36
C HIS A 51 21.29 25.09 29.19
N ILE A 52 21.33 24.03 28.37
CA ILE A 52 22.59 23.35 27.99
C ILE A 52 23.39 24.24 27.03
N LEU A 53 22.71 24.94 26.13
CA LEU A 53 23.27 26.01 25.30
C LEU A 53 22.81 27.39 25.77
N SER A 54 23.62 28.41 25.53
CA SER A 54 23.19 29.79 25.66
C SER A 54 22.14 30.15 24.63
N ASP A 55 21.25 31.09 24.93
CA ASP A 55 20.25 31.56 24.00
C ASP A 55 20.90 32.08 22.69
N ASP A 56 21.98 32.83 22.76
CA ASP A 56 22.70 33.36 21.59
C ASP A 56 23.23 32.24 20.65
N ASP A 57 23.84 31.20 21.21
CA ASP A 57 24.35 30.07 20.42
C ASP A 57 23.20 29.27 19.78
N ALA A 58 22.16 28.99 20.56
CA ALA A 58 21.00 28.24 20.09
C ALA A 58 20.26 29.00 18.97
N ASP A 59 20.05 30.30 19.13
CA ASP A 59 19.36 31.15 18.13
C ASP A 59 20.17 31.25 16.83
N LYS A 60 21.50 31.28 16.89
CA LYS A 60 22.34 31.21 15.69
C LYS A 60 22.22 29.91 14.98
N ILE A 61 22.20 28.78 15.72
CA ILE A 61 22.05 27.43 15.14
C ILE A 61 20.66 27.30 14.52
N ILE A 62 19.60 27.72 15.19
CA ILE A 62 18.23 27.71 14.67
C ILE A 62 18.14 28.51 13.36
N ALA A 63 18.70 29.71 13.33
CA ALA A 63 18.72 30.53 12.12
C ALA A 63 19.47 29.87 10.97
N GLY A 64 20.63 29.24 11.24
CA GLY A 64 21.38 28.50 10.25
C GLY A 64 20.64 27.28 9.71
N LEU A 65 19.93 26.53 10.56
CA LEU A 65 19.11 25.39 10.14
C LEU A 65 17.93 25.82 9.25
N HIS A 66 17.28 26.94 9.54
CA HIS A 66 16.23 27.48 8.65
C HIS A 66 16.79 27.90 7.29
N ILE A 67 18.00 28.51 7.24
CA ILE A 67 18.65 28.77 5.95
C ILE A 67 18.88 27.48 5.15
N LEU A 68 19.30 26.40 5.82
CA LEU A 68 19.48 25.12 5.15
C LEU A 68 18.14 24.51 4.67
N GLN A 69 17.05 24.67 5.44
CA GLN A 69 15.72 24.25 5.01
C GLN A 69 15.28 24.97 3.74
N ASP A 70 15.46 26.28 3.68
CA ASP A 70 15.13 27.07 2.48
C ASP A 70 15.98 26.65 1.27
N LYS A 71 17.29 26.48 1.47
CA LYS A 71 18.19 26.01 0.42
C LYS A 71 17.84 24.59 -0.07
N LEU A 72 17.44 23.69 0.86
CA LEU A 72 16.98 22.34 0.50
C LEU A 72 15.70 22.38 -0.34
N ALA A 73 14.72 23.18 0.08
CA ALA A 73 13.46 23.34 -0.65
C ALA A 73 13.66 23.91 -2.06
N ASN A 74 14.64 24.80 -2.24
CA ASN A 74 15.00 25.37 -3.53
C ASN A 74 15.91 24.48 -4.39
N GLY A 75 16.37 23.32 -3.87
CA GLY A 75 17.29 22.42 -4.57
C GLY A 75 18.73 22.97 -4.72
N GLU A 76 19.14 23.88 -3.83
CA GLU A 76 20.44 24.55 -3.87
C GLU A 76 21.53 23.79 -3.12
N LEU A 77 21.17 22.77 -2.31
CA LEU A 77 22.14 21.98 -1.57
C LEU A 77 22.78 20.92 -2.44
N THR A 78 24.10 20.78 -2.30
CA THR A 78 24.88 19.71 -2.91
C THR A 78 25.56 18.90 -1.83
N PHE A 79 25.55 17.57 -1.99
CA PHE A 79 26.10 16.64 -1.01
C PHE A 79 27.37 15.95 -1.56
N SER A 80 28.35 15.73 -0.66
CA SER A 80 29.61 15.10 -0.99
C SER A 80 29.71 13.68 -0.41
N THR A 81 30.16 12.71 -1.21
CA THR A 81 30.44 11.34 -0.77
C THR A 81 31.61 11.29 0.23
N GLU A 82 32.52 12.25 0.21
CA GLU A 82 33.62 12.35 1.17
C GLU A 82 33.15 12.59 2.60
N LEU A 83 31.93 13.12 2.75
CA LEU A 83 31.25 13.35 4.03
C LEU A 83 30.36 12.18 4.47
N GLU A 84 30.50 11.02 3.86
CA GLU A 84 29.90 9.74 4.23
C GLU A 84 28.36 9.69 4.18
N ASP A 85 27.67 10.47 5.04
CA ASP A 85 26.21 10.44 5.23
C ASP A 85 25.56 11.83 5.16
N ILE A 86 24.24 11.87 5.15
CA ILE A 86 23.46 13.12 5.11
C ILE A 86 23.75 14.00 6.33
N HIS A 87 23.95 13.39 7.49
CA HIS A 87 24.14 14.11 8.76
C HIS A 87 25.47 14.86 8.77
N MET A 88 26.58 14.24 8.32
CA MET A 88 27.88 14.94 8.17
C MET A 88 27.81 16.03 7.10
N ASN A 89 27.07 15.78 6.02
CA ASN A 89 26.83 16.80 5.00
C ASN A 89 26.10 18.01 5.58
N MET A 90 25.00 17.78 6.33
CA MET A 90 24.23 18.86 6.95
C MET A 90 25.05 19.62 8.00
N GLU A 91 25.83 18.93 8.82
CA GLU A 91 26.70 19.57 9.82
C GLU A 91 27.80 20.40 9.17
N SER A 92 28.40 19.91 8.07
CA SER A 92 29.37 20.67 7.29
C SER A 92 28.76 21.90 6.65
N LEU A 93 27.58 21.81 6.05
CA LEU A 93 26.85 22.91 5.46
C LEU A 93 26.46 23.95 6.53
N LEU A 94 25.99 23.50 7.70
CA LEU A 94 25.68 24.41 8.80
C LEU A 94 26.94 25.15 9.27
N THR A 95 28.09 24.45 9.36
CA THR A 95 29.37 25.07 9.74
C THR A 95 29.80 26.15 8.72
N GLN A 96 29.53 25.95 7.42
CA GLN A 96 29.79 26.93 6.39
C GLN A 96 28.91 28.20 6.55
N GLU A 97 27.66 28.03 7.02
CA GLU A 97 26.72 29.15 7.20
C GLU A 97 27.01 29.99 8.47
N ILE A 98 27.28 29.31 9.60
CA ILE A 98 27.32 29.97 10.92
C ILE A 98 28.66 29.84 11.66
N GLY A 99 29.66 29.14 11.07
CA GLY A 99 30.97 28.95 11.68
C GLY A 99 30.98 27.91 12.81
N ASP A 100 32.01 27.95 13.67
CA ASP A 100 32.30 26.92 14.68
C ASP A 100 31.18 26.68 15.71
N VAL A 101 30.25 27.61 15.85
CA VAL A 101 29.09 27.45 16.75
C VAL A 101 28.20 26.25 16.31
N ALA A 102 28.21 25.90 15.03
CA ALA A 102 27.50 24.77 14.49
C ALA A 102 27.83 23.45 15.22
N GLY A 103 29.09 23.25 15.62
CA GLY A 103 29.53 22.04 16.34
C GLY A 103 28.84 21.84 17.69
N LYS A 104 28.27 22.88 18.30
CA LYS A 104 27.51 22.78 19.55
C LYS A 104 26.18 22.04 19.38
N LEU A 105 25.64 21.96 18.17
CA LEU A 105 24.39 21.23 17.86
C LEU A 105 24.50 19.75 18.25
N HIS A 106 25.68 19.12 18.14
CA HIS A 106 25.88 17.71 18.46
C HIS A 106 25.91 17.38 19.96
N THR A 107 25.84 18.41 20.85
CA THR A 107 25.84 18.23 22.29
C THR A 107 24.71 17.29 22.74
N ALA A 108 25.04 16.28 23.58
CA ALA A 108 24.10 15.28 24.13
C ALA A 108 23.39 14.39 23.07
N ARG A 109 23.88 14.36 21.83
CA ARG A 109 23.35 13.53 20.74
C ARG A 109 24.44 12.60 20.19
N SER A 110 24.01 11.46 19.66
CA SER A 110 24.85 10.55 18.88
C SER A 110 24.31 10.44 17.47
N ARG A 111 25.15 9.98 16.53
CA ARG A 111 24.68 9.57 15.19
C ARG A 111 23.60 8.49 15.28
N ASN A 112 23.66 7.61 16.30
CA ASN A 112 22.76 6.48 16.44
C ASN A 112 21.30 6.91 16.71
N ASP A 113 21.05 7.79 17.67
CA ASP A 113 19.70 8.28 17.92
C ASP A 113 19.23 9.31 16.88
N GLN A 114 20.17 10.05 16.26
CA GLN A 114 19.87 10.97 15.15
C GLN A 114 19.30 10.19 13.95
N VAL A 115 20.02 9.19 13.42
CA VAL A 115 19.57 8.43 12.24
C VAL A 115 18.32 7.63 12.52
N ALA A 116 18.14 7.11 13.75
CA ALA A 116 16.90 6.43 14.14
C ALA A 116 15.71 7.40 14.13
N THR A 117 15.88 8.62 14.65
CA THR A 117 14.85 9.67 14.65
C THR A 117 14.44 10.04 13.23
N ASP A 118 15.41 10.25 12.35
CA ASP A 118 15.13 10.64 10.96
C ASP A 118 14.37 9.55 10.20
N LEU A 119 14.71 8.29 10.44
CA LEU A 119 14.00 7.18 9.81
C LEU A 119 12.55 7.04 10.34
N HIS A 120 12.34 7.27 11.65
CA HIS A 120 10.99 7.35 12.23
C HIS A 120 10.16 8.50 11.63
N LEU A 121 10.72 9.70 11.55
CA LEU A 121 10.07 10.88 10.94
C LEU A 121 9.73 10.61 9.47
N TYR A 122 10.71 10.11 8.71
CA TYR A 122 10.49 9.76 7.30
C TYR A 122 9.32 8.80 7.15
N LEU A 123 9.34 7.68 7.88
CA LEU A 123 8.33 6.65 7.71
C LEU A 123 6.95 7.10 8.23
N LYS A 124 6.90 7.86 9.33
CA LYS A 124 5.67 8.50 9.84
C LYS A 124 4.98 9.31 8.75
N ASN A 125 5.72 10.20 8.07
CA ASN A 125 5.18 11.02 6.99
C ASN A 125 4.73 10.17 5.77
N ARG A 126 5.45 9.10 5.44
CA ARG A 126 5.11 8.23 4.30
C ARG A 126 3.91 7.34 4.59
N LEU A 127 3.73 6.89 5.82
CA LEU A 127 2.55 6.13 6.25
C LEU A 127 1.26 6.92 6.04
N GLU A 128 1.24 8.21 6.38
CA GLU A 128 0.07 9.07 6.14
C GLU A 128 -0.28 9.14 4.65
N ILE A 129 0.73 9.37 3.81
CA ILE A 129 0.53 9.43 2.34
C ILE A 129 0.00 8.10 1.81
N VAL A 130 0.54 6.96 2.26
CA VAL A 130 0.07 5.62 1.83
C VAL A 130 -1.38 5.40 2.24
N ILE A 131 -1.74 5.71 3.49
CA ILE A 131 -3.12 5.58 3.99
C ILE A 131 -4.07 6.44 3.17
N ASP A 132 -3.70 7.68 2.88
CA ASP A 132 -4.54 8.59 2.10
C ASP A 132 -4.71 8.13 0.64
N GLU A 133 -3.66 7.59 0.02
CA GLU A 133 -3.77 7.03 -1.34
C GLU A 133 -4.61 5.74 -1.38
N ILE A 134 -4.59 4.90 -0.32
CA ILE A 134 -5.50 3.76 -0.22
C ILE A 134 -6.95 4.26 -0.08
N LYS A 135 -7.20 5.27 0.76
CA LYS A 135 -8.53 5.91 0.89
C LYS A 135 -9.00 6.51 -0.44
N ASN A 136 -8.09 7.13 -1.19
CA ASN A 136 -8.39 7.67 -2.52
C ASN A 136 -8.80 6.54 -3.49
N LEU A 137 -8.06 5.44 -3.52
CA LEU A 137 -8.43 4.26 -4.30
C LEU A 137 -9.80 3.69 -3.86
N GLN A 138 -10.08 3.62 -2.57
CA GLN A 138 -11.38 3.19 -2.05
C GLN A 138 -12.53 4.09 -2.54
N LYS A 139 -12.34 5.42 -2.61
CA LYS A 139 -13.34 6.34 -3.16
C LYS A 139 -13.65 6.04 -4.63
N VAL A 140 -12.62 5.74 -5.42
CA VAL A 140 -12.79 5.33 -6.82
C VAL A 140 -13.55 4.00 -6.92
N ILE A 141 -13.21 3.01 -6.10
CA ILE A 141 -13.92 1.72 -6.05
C ILE A 141 -15.40 1.92 -5.73
N VAL A 142 -15.71 2.72 -4.70
CA VAL A 142 -17.09 3.01 -4.29
C VAL A 142 -17.88 3.69 -5.42
N LYS A 143 -17.30 4.68 -6.09
CA LYS A 143 -17.90 5.35 -7.24
C LYS A 143 -18.21 4.35 -8.36
N LYS A 144 -17.22 3.55 -8.76
CA LYS A 144 -17.40 2.53 -9.82
C LYS A 144 -18.40 1.44 -9.44
N ALA A 145 -18.42 1.02 -8.17
CA ALA A 145 -19.41 0.07 -7.66
C ALA A 145 -20.84 0.64 -7.73
N GLU A 146 -21.02 1.91 -7.38
CA GLU A 146 -22.32 2.60 -7.46
C GLU A 146 -22.83 2.70 -8.89
N GLU A 147 -21.96 3.00 -9.87
CA GLU A 147 -22.30 3.06 -11.31
C GLU A 147 -22.69 1.69 -11.87
N ASN A 148 -22.33 0.61 -11.18
CA ASN A 148 -22.43 -0.77 -11.66
C ASN A 148 -23.14 -1.73 -10.70
N VAL A 149 -24.01 -1.24 -9.83
CA VAL A 149 -24.78 -2.09 -8.89
C VAL A 149 -25.58 -3.16 -9.64
N GLU A 150 -26.22 -2.80 -10.73
CA GLU A 150 -27.09 -3.69 -11.53
C GLU A 150 -26.39 -4.28 -12.76
N THR A 151 -25.07 -4.07 -12.92
CA THR A 151 -24.28 -4.70 -13.98
C THR A 151 -24.02 -6.15 -13.57
N VAL A 152 -24.58 -7.11 -14.31
CA VAL A 152 -24.44 -8.54 -14.06
C VAL A 152 -23.25 -9.07 -14.85
N MET A 153 -22.42 -9.91 -14.20
CA MET A 153 -21.29 -10.58 -14.80
C MET A 153 -21.20 -12.04 -14.29
N PRO A 154 -20.50 -12.94 -14.99
CA PRO A 154 -20.20 -14.23 -14.43
C PRO A 154 -19.32 -14.09 -13.18
N GLY A 155 -19.66 -14.77 -12.10
CA GLY A 155 -18.73 -15.04 -11.01
C GLY A 155 -17.88 -16.25 -11.35
N TYR A 156 -16.62 -16.25 -10.90
CA TYR A 156 -15.65 -17.29 -11.24
C TYR A 156 -15.15 -18.03 -10.01
N THR A 157 -15.08 -19.36 -10.14
CA THR A 157 -14.25 -20.23 -9.30
C THR A 157 -13.45 -21.13 -10.24
N HIS A 158 -12.15 -21.35 -9.95
CA HIS A 158 -11.25 -22.12 -10.83
C HIS A 158 -11.17 -21.59 -12.27
N LEU A 159 -11.40 -20.27 -12.48
CA LEU A 159 -11.57 -19.63 -13.79
C LEU A 159 -12.69 -20.26 -14.65
N GLN A 160 -13.64 -20.97 -14.02
CA GLN A 160 -14.86 -21.44 -14.66
C GLN A 160 -16.04 -20.56 -14.22
N HIS A 161 -17.04 -20.40 -15.10
CA HIS A 161 -18.29 -19.75 -14.74
C HIS A 161 -18.93 -20.49 -13.56
N ALA A 162 -19.25 -19.74 -12.51
CA ALA A 162 -19.89 -20.31 -11.30
C ALA A 162 -21.35 -19.81 -11.22
N GLN A 163 -21.55 -18.64 -10.62
CA GLN A 163 -22.87 -18.05 -10.46
C GLN A 163 -22.81 -16.59 -10.92
N PRO A 164 -23.90 -16.01 -11.48
CA PRO A 164 -23.91 -14.61 -11.83
C PRO A 164 -23.83 -13.73 -10.57
N ILE A 165 -23.07 -12.65 -10.67
CA ILE A 165 -22.86 -11.65 -9.61
C ILE A 165 -23.03 -10.23 -10.14
N SER A 166 -23.21 -9.27 -9.24
CA SER A 166 -23.09 -7.85 -9.56
C SER A 166 -21.62 -7.46 -9.71
N TYR A 167 -21.27 -6.69 -10.74
CA TYR A 167 -19.93 -6.08 -10.86
C TYR A 167 -19.66 -5.10 -9.71
N GLY A 168 -20.69 -4.42 -9.19
CA GLY A 168 -20.57 -3.63 -7.97
C GLY A 168 -20.17 -4.48 -6.75
N HIS A 169 -20.74 -5.68 -6.61
CA HIS A 169 -20.36 -6.62 -5.56
C HIS A 169 -18.89 -7.06 -5.69
N TYR A 170 -18.46 -7.38 -6.90
CA TYR A 170 -17.07 -7.72 -7.20
C TYR A 170 -16.10 -6.60 -6.77
N LEU A 171 -16.41 -5.35 -7.13
CA LEU A 171 -15.60 -4.19 -6.73
C LEU A 171 -15.57 -3.99 -5.21
N MET A 172 -16.70 -4.17 -4.52
CA MET A 172 -16.77 -4.04 -3.06
C MET A 172 -15.96 -5.12 -2.32
N ALA A 173 -15.65 -6.27 -2.93
CA ALA A 173 -14.73 -7.24 -2.35
C ALA A 173 -13.30 -6.66 -2.23
N TYR A 174 -12.82 -5.94 -3.25
CA TYR A 174 -11.54 -5.22 -3.20
C TYR A 174 -11.56 -4.05 -2.20
N TYR A 175 -12.69 -3.33 -2.09
CA TYR A 175 -12.84 -2.33 -1.03
C TYR A 175 -12.52 -2.90 0.34
N GLN A 176 -13.04 -4.10 0.67
CA GLN A 176 -12.79 -4.74 1.96
C GLN A 176 -11.32 -5.18 2.14
N MET A 177 -10.63 -5.55 1.07
CA MET A 177 -9.20 -5.85 1.14
C MET A 177 -8.39 -4.60 1.50
N PHE A 178 -8.64 -3.48 0.83
CA PHE A 178 -7.96 -2.21 1.09
C PHE A 178 -8.35 -1.59 2.44
N GLN A 179 -9.55 -1.86 2.95
CA GLN A 179 -9.94 -1.47 4.30
C GLN A 179 -9.04 -2.15 5.36
N ARG A 180 -8.80 -3.44 5.21
CA ARG A 180 -7.86 -4.16 6.09
C ARG A 180 -6.42 -3.69 5.94
N ASP A 181 -6.03 -3.19 4.75
CA ASP A 181 -4.70 -2.61 4.57
C ASP A 181 -4.57 -1.27 5.30
N ILE A 182 -5.58 -0.40 5.25
CA ILE A 182 -5.60 0.83 6.06
C ILE A 182 -5.42 0.51 7.55
N GLU A 183 -6.15 -0.46 8.08
CA GLU A 183 -6.07 -0.86 9.50
C GLU A 183 -4.65 -1.33 9.88
N ARG A 184 -3.96 -2.05 8.98
CA ARG A 184 -2.56 -2.47 9.18
C ARG A 184 -1.61 -1.27 9.22
N PHE A 185 -1.75 -0.33 8.29
CA PHE A 185 -0.89 0.85 8.25
C PHE A 185 -1.19 1.83 9.41
N GLU A 186 -2.43 1.96 9.85
CA GLU A 186 -2.79 2.73 11.05
C GLU A 186 -2.19 2.10 12.32
N PHE A 187 -2.11 0.77 12.39
CA PHE A 187 -1.42 0.08 13.49
C PHE A 187 0.10 0.33 13.43
N ASN A 188 0.72 0.19 12.27
CA ASN A 188 2.14 0.48 12.07
C ASN A 188 2.48 1.93 12.42
N LYS A 189 1.58 2.89 12.10
CA LYS A 189 1.75 4.30 12.46
C LYS A 189 1.94 4.49 13.97
N LYS A 190 1.24 3.72 14.81
CA LYS A 190 1.39 3.79 16.28
C LYS A 190 2.78 3.37 16.75
N HIS A 191 3.38 2.35 16.14
CA HIS A 191 4.73 1.89 16.48
C HIS A 191 5.80 2.81 15.89
N THR A 192 5.52 3.45 14.75
CA THR A 192 6.43 4.44 14.15
C THR A 192 6.44 5.75 14.93
N ASN A 193 5.34 6.10 15.61
CA ASN A 193 5.16 7.39 16.27
C ASN A 193 5.72 7.43 17.72
N ILE A 194 6.97 6.95 17.87
CA ILE A 194 7.71 6.89 19.14
C ILE A 194 9.09 7.51 18.91
N SER A 195 9.46 8.53 19.71
CA SER A 195 10.73 9.24 19.57
C SER A 195 11.90 8.46 20.14
N PRO A 196 12.96 8.16 19.36
CA PRO A 196 14.23 7.64 19.87
C PRO A 196 15.19 8.72 20.33
N LEU A 197 14.96 10.01 20.00
CA LEU A 197 15.90 11.11 20.26
C LEU A 197 16.16 11.27 21.75
N GLY A 198 17.45 11.46 22.10
CA GLY A 198 17.94 11.50 23.47
C GLY A 198 18.39 10.15 24.03
N ALA A 199 18.28 9.07 23.24
CA ALA A 199 18.91 7.79 23.57
C ALA A 199 20.44 7.82 23.45
N ALA A 200 20.98 8.84 22.79
CA ALA A 200 22.38 8.99 22.43
C ALA A 200 22.93 7.74 21.71
N ALA A 201 24.13 7.26 22.04
CA ALA A 201 24.69 6.09 21.36
C ALA A 201 23.93 4.79 21.68
N LEU A 202 23.50 4.60 22.93
CA LEU A 202 22.77 3.43 23.44
C LEU A 202 22.38 3.53 24.95
N ALA A 203 23.06 4.38 25.70
CA ALA A 203 22.99 4.40 27.18
C ALA A 203 22.32 5.67 27.76
N GLY A 204 21.77 6.50 26.89
CA GLY A 204 21.32 7.84 27.25
C GLY A 204 22.51 8.81 27.41
N THR A 205 22.30 9.91 28.10
CA THR A 205 23.29 10.97 28.28
C THR A 205 23.31 11.46 29.73
N THR A 206 24.46 12.02 30.17
CA THR A 206 24.60 12.65 31.48
C THR A 206 24.11 14.10 31.51
N PHE A 207 23.76 14.68 30.34
CA PHE A 207 23.17 16.00 30.25
C PHE A 207 21.70 15.96 30.70
N PRO A 208 21.19 17.03 31.34
CA PRO A 208 19.80 17.13 31.76
C PRO A 208 18.87 17.49 30.58
N ILE A 209 18.84 16.63 29.57
CA ILE A 209 17.97 16.80 28.39
C ILE A 209 16.48 16.56 28.72
N ASP A 210 15.61 17.13 27.92
CA ASP A 210 14.15 16.92 27.98
C ASP A 210 13.66 16.18 26.73
N ARG A 211 13.51 14.85 26.85
CA ARG A 211 13.04 14.00 25.75
C ARG A 211 11.57 14.18 25.42
N GLU A 212 10.73 14.57 26.40
CA GLU A 212 9.32 14.84 26.20
C GLU A 212 9.14 16.12 25.37
N PHE A 213 9.98 17.14 25.66
CA PHE A 213 10.02 18.38 24.86
C PHE A 213 10.35 18.08 23.40
N THR A 214 11.41 17.31 23.10
CA THR A 214 11.78 16.99 21.73
C THR A 214 10.73 16.14 21.03
N ALA A 215 10.13 15.16 21.70
CA ALA A 215 9.05 14.37 21.16
C ALA A 215 7.85 15.23 20.76
N LYS A 216 7.47 16.18 21.61
CA LYS A 216 6.37 17.12 21.31
C LYS A 216 6.70 18.06 20.13
N GLU A 217 7.93 18.59 20.04
CA GLU A 217 8.36 19.44 18.91
C GLU A 217 8.32 18.67 17.57
N LEU A 218 8.50 17.34 17.59
CA LEU A 218 8.48 16.46 16.43
C LEU A 218 7.13 15.74 16.23
N ASP A 219 6.12 16.10 17.04
CA ASP A 219 4.79 15.49 16.99
C ASP A 219 4.81 13.97 17.14
N PHE A 220 5.68 13.45 18.01
CA PHE A 220 5.65 12.06 18.45
C PHE A 220 4.71 11.88 19.64
N ASP A 221 3.92 10.80 19.64
CA ASP A 221 2.99 10.47 20.72
C ASP A 221 3.70 10.02 22.00
N ASN A 222 4.88 9.40 21.86
CA ASN A 222 5.62 8.77 22.95
C ASN A 222 7.13 8.89 22.74
N ILE A 223 7.87 8.45 23.76
CA ILE A 223 9.33 8.25 23.73
C ILE A 223 9.65 6.79 23.99
N TYR A 224 10.74 6.27 23.41
CA TYR A 224 11.21 4.94 23.74
C TYR A 224 11.57 4.80 25.22
N ALA A 225 11.05 3.77 25.87
CA ALA A 225 11.24 3.52 27.30
C ALA A 225 12.66 3.03 27.64
N ASN A 226 13.39 2.53 26.64
CA ASN A 226 14.76 2.03 26.82
C ASN A 226 15.65 2.59 25.71
N SER A 227 16.78 3.22 26.07
CA SER A 227 17.70 3.87 25.12
C SER A 227 18.45 2.89 24.22
N LEU A 228 18.70 1.67 24.68
CA LEU A 228 19.35 0.64 23.89
C LEU A 228 18.41 0.08 22.80
N ASP A 229 17.15 -0.09 23.15
CA ASP A 229 16.08 -0.47 22.24
C ASP A 229 15.86 0.64 21.17
N ALA A 230 15.78 1.90 21.59
CA ALA A 230 15.54 3.05 20.74
C ALA A 230 16.47 3.17 19.52
N VAL A 231 17.74 2.77 19.67
CA VAL A 231 18.74 2.82 18.58
C VAL A 231 18.86 1.51 17.81
N SER A 232 18.29 0.42 18.33
CA SER A 232 18.35 -0.93 17.74
C SER A 232 17.11 -1.29 16.94
N ASP A 233 15.95 -0.76 17.33
CA ASP A 233 14.64 -1.13 16.77
C ASP A 233 14.52 -0.78 15.28
N ARG A 234 14.03 -1.75 14.52
CA ARG A 234 13.61 -1.61 13.11
C ARG A 234 12.29 -2.34 12.86
N ASP A 235 11.57 -2.73 13.92
CA ASP A 235 10.28 -3.42 13.78
C ASP A 235 9.28 -2.56 12.99
N PHE A 236 9.25 -1.24 13.22
CA PHE A 236 8.40 -0.32 12.49
C PHE A 236 8.67 -0.30 10.98
N VAL A 237 9.91 -0.51 10.54
CA VAL A 237 10.28 -0.64 9.12
C VAL A 237 9.86 -2.00 8.57
N LEU A 238 10.09 -3.08 9.34
CA LEU A 238 9.66 -4.45 8.98
C LEU A 238 8.13 -4.53 8.87
N GLU A 239 7.40 -3.91 9.79
CA GLU A 239 5.94 -3.80 9.72
C GLU A 239 5.48 -3.06 8.46
N PHE A 240 6.12 -1.93 8.13
CA PHE A 240 5.82 -1.21 6.88
C PHE A 240 6.03 -2.08 5.65
N LEU A 241 7.19 -2.74 5.53
CA LEU A 241 7.50 -3.60 4.39
C LEU A 241 6.57 -4.82 4.31
N SER A 242 6.16 -5.38 5.45
CA SER A 242 5.18 -6.46 5.53
C SER A 242 3.81 -6.00 5.05
N ASN A 243 3.33 -4.87 5.55
CA ASN A 243 2.05 -4.28 5.16
C ASN A 243 2.04 -3.87 3.68
N ALA A 244 3.13 -3.26 3.21
CA ALA A 244 3.33 -2.93 1.79
C ALA A 244 3.32 -4.19 0.90
N SER A 245 3.89 -5.29 1.36
CA SER A 245 3.87 -6.58 0.65
C SER A 245 2.45 -7.12 0.51
N ILE A 246 1.64 -7.06 1.58
CA ILE A 246 0.22 -7.48 1.55
C ILE A 246 -0.58 -6.57 0.62
N LEU A 247 -0.40 -5.26 0.70
CA LEU A 247 -1.05 -4.28 -0.18
C LEU A 247 -0.72 -4.52 -1.65
N MET A 248 0.57 -4.72 -1.97
CA MET A 248 1.00 -5.02 -3.34
C MET A 248 0.47 -6.36 -3.84
N MET A 249 0.26 -7.34 -2.96
CA MET A 249 -0.41 -8.60 -3.31
C MET A 249 -1.88 -8.36 -3.66
N HIS A 250 -2.61 -7.53 -2.91
CA HIS A 250 -3.99 -7.17 -3.24
C HIS A 250 -4.07 -6.43 -4.58
N LEU A 251 -3.19 -5.46 -4.82
CA LEU A 251 -3.08 -4.76 -6.11
C LEU A 251 -2.74 -5.73 -7.25
N SER A 252 -1.80 -6.67 -7.02
CA SER A 252 -1.40 -7.69 -8.01
C SER A 252 -2.58 -8.57 -8.42
N ARG A 253 -3.39 -9.02 -7.47
CA ARG A 253 -4.61 -9.80 -7.75
C ARG A 253 -5.61 -9.00 -8.57
N PHE A 254 -5.84 -7.74 -8.21
CA PHE A 254 -6.76 -6.89 -8.94
C PHE A 254 -6.24 -6.59 -10.37
N CYS A 255 -4.93 -6.34 -10.50
CA CYS A 255 -4.28 -6.19 -11.81
C CYS A 255 -4.43 -7.42 -12.69
N GLU A 256 -4.27 -8.63 -12.12
CA GLU A 256 -4.47 -9.89 -12.84
C GLU A 256 -5.87 -9.98 -13.45
N GLU A 257 -6.90 -9.69 -12.66
CA GLU A 257 -8.26 -9.72 -13.14
C GLU A 257 -8.56 -8.59 -14.15
N ILE A 258 -8.00 -7.39 -13.98
CA ILE A 258 -8.09 -6.33 -14.99
C ILE A 258 -7.48 -6.78 -16.32
N ILE A 259 -6.30 -7.45 -16.30
CA ILE A 259 -5.64 -7.98 -17.49
C ILE A 259 -6.53 -9.02 -18.17
N LEU A 260 -7.12 -9.93 -17.40
CA LEU A 260 -8.08 -10.93 -17.92
C LEU A 260 -9.29 -10.24 -18.54
N TRP A 261 -9.95 -9.33 -17.78
CA TRP A 261 -11.20 -8.70 -18.22
C TRP A 261 -11.01 -7.77 -19.42
N CYS A 262 -9.83 -7.19 -19.65
CA CYS A 262 -9.56 -6.37 -20.84
C CYS A 262 -8.98 -7.17 -22.01
N SER A 263 -8.73 -8.48 -21.88
CA SER A 263 -8.25 -9.32 -22.97
C SER A 263 -9.29 -9.44 -24.08
N TYR A 264 -8.84 -9.80 -25.29
CA TYR A 264 -9.73 -9.95 -26.45
C TYR A 264 -10.84 -11.01 -26.20
N GLU A 265 -10.50 -12.09 -25.50
CA GLU A 265 -11.39 -13.19 -25.18
C GLU A 265 -12.49 -12.76 -24.22
N PHE A 266 -12.17 -12.07 -23.12
CA PHE A 266 -13.15 -11.58 -22.15
C PHE A 266 -13.82 -10.27 -22.63
N GLY A 267 -13.04 -9.20 -22.80
CA GLY A 267 -13.52 -7.89 -23.25
C GLY A 267 -14.62 -7.30 -22.38
N TYR A 268 -14.62 -7.60 -21.08
CA TYR A 268 -15.59 -7.09 -20.12
C TYR A 268 -15.34 -5.64 -19.74
N ILE A 269 -14.10 -5.20 -19.84
CA ILE A 269 -13.68 -3.81 -19.60
C ILE A 269 -12.75 -3.35 -20.71
N GLU A 270 -12.64 -2.03 -20.87
CA GLU A 270 -11.66 -1.38 -21.73
C GLU A 270 -10.91 -0.32 -20.90
N LEU A 271 -9.59 -0.37 -20.96
CA LEU A 271 -8.75 0.64 -20.31
C LEU A 271 -8.69 1.92 -21.14
N SER A 272 -8.59 3.07 -20.47
CA SER A 272 -8.35 4.35 -21.14
C SER A 272 -6.97 4.36 -21.82
N ASP A 273 -6.86 5.10 -22.92
CA ASP A 273 -5.57 5.31 -23.63
C ASP A 273 -4.49 5.90 -22.75
N LYS A 274 -4.88 6.64 -21.70
CA LYS A 274 -3.93 7.22 -20.72
C LYS A 274 -3.18 6.17 -19.89
N TYR A 275 -3.72 4.95 -19.80
CA TYR A 275 -3.18 3.85 -18.97
C TYR A 275 -2.91 2.59 -19.79
N SER A 276 -2.80 2.74 -21.11
CA SER A 276 -2.54 1.66 -22.05
C SER A 276 -1.42 2.06 -22.99
N THR A 277 -0.78 1.09 -23.63
CA THR A 277 0.14 1.35 -24.74
C THR A 277 -0.29 0.60 -25.99
N GLY A 278 0.16 1.08 -27.14
CA GLY A 278 -0.04 0.43 -28.42
C GLY A 278 1.15 -0.44 -28.84
N SER A 279 1.11 -0.90 -30.06
CA SER A 279 2.21 -1.61 -30.71
C SER A 279 2.69 -0.82 -31.93
N SER A 280 4.00 -0.72 -32.12
CA SER A 280 4.59 -0.07 -33.30
C SER A 280 4.36 -0.84 -34.62
N ILE A 281 3.98 -2.11 -34.51
CA ILE A 281 3.79 -3.00 -35.69
C ILE A 281 2.34 -3.48 -35.84
N MET A 282 1.57 -3.51 -34.74
CA MET A 282 0.18 -4.00 -34.72
C MET A 282 -0.78 -2.86 -34.33
N PRO A 283 -1.37 -2.14 -35.33
CA PRO A 283 -2.18 -0.92 -35.07
C PRO A 283 -3.41 -1.15 -34.17
N GLN A 284 -3.94 -2.37 -34.14
CA GLN A 284 -5.13 -2.74 -33.37
C GLN A 284 -4.83 -3.07 -31.90
N LYS A 285 -3.56 -3.20 -31.54
CA LYS A 285 -3.17 -3.72 -30.22
C LYS A 285 -3.19 -2.62 -29.15
N LYS A 286 -3.82 -2.91 -28.02
CA LYS A 286 -3.90 -2.05 -26.83
C LYS A 286 -3.54 -2.89 -25.61
N ASN A 287 -2.43 -2.54 -24.95
CA ASN A 287 -1.83 -3.35 -23.87
C ASN A 287 -2.16 -2.79 -22.50
N PRO A 288 -2.43 -3.63 -21.49
CA PRO A 288 -2.68 -3.21 -20.11
C PRO A 288 -1.36 -3.04 -19.30
N ASP A 289 -0.37 -2.34 -19.87
CA ASP A 289 1.01 -2.29 -19.34
C ASP A 289 1.06 -1.82 -17.88
N MET A 290 0.19 -0.89 -17.47
CA MET A 290 0.21 -0.38 -16.10
C MET A 290 -0.22 -1.45 -15.11
N ALA A 291 -1.22 -2.25 -15.45
CA ALA A 291 -1.64 -3.39 -14.62
C ALA A 291 -0.54 -4.46 -14.57
N GLU A 292 0.09 -4.77 -15.70
CA GLU A 292 1.21 -5.73 -15.76
C GLU A 292 2.40 -5.26 -14.91
N LEU A 293 2.77 -3.99 -15.03
CA LEU A 293 3.90 -3.43 -14.30
C LEU A 293 3.65 -3.38 -12.79
N ILE A 294 2.46 -2.99 -12.35
CA ILE A 294 2.08 -3.00 -10.91
C ILE A 294 2.13 -4.44 -10.39
N ARG A 295 1.59 -5.41 -11.12
CA ARG A 295 1.67 -6.84 -10.80
C ARG A 295 3.12 -7.29 -10.64
N GLY A 296 4.00 -6.93 -11.58
CA GLY A 296 5.42 -7.28 -11.55
C GLY A 296 6.19 -6.65 -10.39
N LYS A 297 5.85 -5.40 -10.02
CA LYS A 297 6.53 -4.67 -8.93
C LYS A 297 6.26 -5.25 -7.53
N SER A 298 5.28 -6.12 -7.35
CA SER A 298 5.01 -6.77 -6.06
C SER A 298 6.21 -7.59 -5.56
N GLY A 299 6.88 -8.32 -6.47
CA GLY A 299 8.07 -9.10 -6.14
C GLY A 299 9.25 -8.27 -5.63
N ARG A 300 9.37 -7.00 -6.09
CA ARG A 300 10.39 -6.07 -5.62
C ARG A 300 10.18 -5.71 -4.14
N VAL A 301 8.95 -5.41 -3.74
CA VAL A 301 8.61 -5.09 -2.34
C VAL A 301 8.80 -6.31 -1.42
N TYR A 302 8.44 -7.51 -1.88
CA TYR A 302 8.71 -8.76 -1.15
C TYR A 302 10.19 -9.00 -0.92
N GLY A 303 11.02 -8.69 -1.94
CA GLY A 303 12.47 -8.77 -1.84
C GLY A 303 13.03 -7.88 -0.74
N HIS A 304 12.54 -6.64 -0.60
CA HIS A 304 12.98 -5.71 0.45
C HIS A 304 12.62 -6.19 1.85
N LEU A 305 11.41 -6.72 2.07
CA LEU A 305 11.03 -7.34 3.34
C LEU A 305 11.97 -8.50 3.71
N THR A 306 12.21 -9.40 2.75
CA THR A 306 13.08 -10.55 2.98
C THR A 306 14.52 -10.13 3.26
N ALA A 307 15.03 -9.13 2.55
CA ALA A 307 16.38 -8.60 2.74
C ALA A 307 16.56 -8.01 4.16
N LEU A 308 15.61 -7.16 4.61
CA LEU A 308 15.71 -6.57 5.94
C LEU A 308 15.57 -7.61 7.06
N LEU A 309 14.65 -8.59 6.93
CA LEU A 309 14.56 -9.71 7.88
C LEU A 309 15.86 -10.49 7.96
N ALA A 310 16.53 -10.71 6.82
CA ALA A 310 17.82 -11.40 6.77
C ALA A 310 18.95 -10.57 7.41
N THR A 311 18.93 -9.24 7.24
CA THR A 311 19.89 -8.33 7.88
C THR A 311 19.70 -8.33 9.40
N MET A 312 18.48 -8.21 9.89
CA MET A 312 18.17 -8.08 11.32
C MET A 312 18.39 -9.37 12.14
N LYS A 313 18.21 -10.55 11.54
CA LYS A 313 18.08 -11.85 12.24
C LYS A 313 19.17 -12.23 13.25
N SER A 314 20.34 -11.64 13.18
CA SER A 314 21.47 -12.01 14.05
C SER A 314 22.27 -10.80 14.51
N LEU A 315 21.74 -9.60 14.34
CA LEU A 315 22.41 -8.39 14.78
C LEU A 315 22.42 -8.30 16.31
N PRO A 316 23.56 -8.01 16.94
CA PRO A 316 23.60 -7.57 18.34
C PRO A 316 22.80 -6.27 18.52
N LEU A 317 22.41 -5.99 19.77
CA LEU A 317 21.74 -4.74 20.11
C LEU A 317 22.64 -3.52 19.85
N ALA A 318 22.06 -2.34 19.92
CA ALA A 318 22.61 -1.05 19.52
C ALA A 318 22.80 -0.95 17.99
N TYR A 319 23.81 -0.23 17.55
CA TYR A 319 24.05 0.02 16.13
C TYR A 319 25.24 -0.79 15.62
N ASN A 320 25.02 -1.49 14.52
CA ASN A 320 26.06 -2.07 13.67
C ASN A 320 25.92 -1.49 12.27
N LYS A 321 27.03 -1.42 11.51
CA LYS A 321 27.03 -0.83 10.15
C LYS A 321 26.06 -1.54 9.20
N ASP A 322 25.67 -2.80 9.48
CA ASP A 322 24.61 -3.55 8.81
C ASP A 322 23.28 -2.80 8.75
N LEU A 323 22.97 -1.99 9.77
CA LEU A 323 21.77 -1.14 9.81
C LEU A 323 21.77 -0.01 8.75
N GLN A 324 22.84 0.14 7.97
CA GLN A 324 22.84 0.99 6.78
C GLN A 324 21.93 0.41 5.68
N GLU A 325 21.77 -0.93 5.65
CA GLU A 325 20.93 -1.66 4.70
C GLU A 325 19.41 -1.56 5.01
N ASP A 326 19.00 -0.94 6.13
CA ASP A 326 17.60 -0.75 6.50
C ASP A 326 16.84 0.28 5.64
N LYS A 327 17.58 1.17 4.93
CA LYS A 327 17.05 2.37 4.29
C LYS A 327 16.71 2.20 2.81
N GLU A 328 17.63 1.65 2.00
CA GLU A 328 17.44 1.56 0.54
C GLU A 328 16.15 0.80 0.19
N GLY A 329 15.92 -0.33 0.87
CA GLY A 329 14.73 -1.15 0.64
C GLY A 329 13.42 -0.43 0.99
N VAL A 330 13.38 0.31 2.08
CA VAL A 330 12.16 1.04 2.46
C VAL A 330 11.94 2.26 1.57
N PHE A 331 12.97 2.99 1.20
CA PHE A 331 12.85 4.10 0.25
C PHE A 331 12.34 3.64 -1.12
N ASP A 332 12.85 2.52 -1.61
CA ASP A 332 12.41 1.95 -2.87
C ASP A 332 10.98 1.38 -2.79
N ALA A 333 10.60 0.74 -1.67
CA ALA A 333 9.23 0.29 -1.43
C ALA A 333 8.25 1.46 -1.43
N VAL A 334 8.56 2.57 -0.75
CA VAL A 334 7.75 3.80 -0.75
C VAL A 334 7.58 4.34 -2.17
N LYS A 335 8.69 4.47 -2.93
CA LYS A 335 8.69 4.92 -4.32
C LYS A 335 7.93 3.98 -5.27
N THR A 336 7.73 2.74 -4.87
CA THR A 336 6.97 1.74 -5.63
C THR A 336 5.49 1.78 -5.26
N VAL A 337 5.16 1.77 -3.98
CA VAL A 337 3.78 1.66 -3.48
C VAL A 337 2.94 2.90 -3.81
N ILE A 338 3.43 4.09 -3.49
CA ILE A 338 2.66 5.33 -3.68
C ILE A 338 2.28 5.56 -5.15
N PRO A 339 3.21 5.51 -6.12
CA PRO A 339 2.84 5.63 -7.53
C PRO A 339 1.95 4.49 -8.03
N SER A 340 2.13 3.26 -7.52
CA SER A 340 1.27 2.13 -7.88
C SER A 340 -0.18 2.37 -7.50
N LEU A 341 -0.45 2.88 -6.29
CA LEU A 341 -1.79 3.26 -5.85
C LEU A 341 -2.39 4.36 -6.71
N LYS A 342 -1.64 5.44 -7.00
CA LYS A 342 -2.11 6.57 -7.82
C LYS A 342 -2.43 6.14 -9.25
N ILE A 343 -1.54 5.37 -9.88
CA ILE A 343 -1.74 4.87 -11.25
C ILE A 343 -2.93 3.93 -11.29
N PHE A 344 -3.04 3.01 -10.31
CA PHE A 344 -4.13 2.06 -10.25
C PHE A 344 -5.49 2.76 -10.05
N ALA A 345 -5.58 3.73 -9.15
CA ALA A 345 -6.79 4.52 -8.93
C ALA A 345 -7.21 5.26 -10.22
N GLY A 346 -6.28 5.92 -10.93
CA GLY A 346 -6.58 6.59 -12.18
C GLY A 346 -6.98 5.65 -13.32
N MET A 347 -6.34 4.47 -13.39
CA MET A 347 -6.69 3.42 -14.35
C MET A 347 -8.12 2.89 -14.09
N LEU A 348 -8.46 2.60 -12.83
CA LEU A 348 -9.77 2.14 -12.43
C LEU A 348 -10.87 3.20 -12.66
N ASP A 349 -10.58 4.46 -12.33
CA ASP A 349 -11.55 5.55 -12.51
C ASP A 349 -11.94 5.78 -13.98
N THR A 350 -11.00 5.56 -14.88
CA THR A 350 -11.17 5.88 -16.31
C THR A 350 -11.53 4.69 -17.20
N LEU A 351 -11.54 3.46 -16.67
CA LEU A 351 -11.93 2.29 -17.45
C LEU A 351 -13.43 2.31 -17.81
N THR A 352 -13.74 1.75 -18.97
CA THR A 352 -15.11 1.55 -19.46
C THR A 352 -15.55 0.11 -19.19
N VAL A 353 -16.79 -0.06 -18.71
CA VAL A 353 -17.39 -1.38 -18.43
C VAL A 353 -18.33 -1.76 -19.58
N ASN A 354 -18.09 -2.92 -20.20
CA ASN A 354 -18.91 -3.48 -21.26
C ASN A 354 -20.03 -4.34 -20.65
N LYS A 355 -21.10 -3.67 -20.20
CA LYS A 355 -22.22 -4.29 -19.48
C LYS A 355 -22.92 -5.37 -20.29
N ASP A 356 -23.10 -5.13 -21.58
CA ASP A 356 -23.80 -6.06 -22.46
C ASP A 356 -23.00 -7.34 -22.65
N LYS A 357 -21.67 -7.25 -22.81
CA LYS A 357 -20.81 -8.42 -22.95
C LYS A 357 -20.74 -9.24 -21.65
N MET A 358 -20.72 -8.56 -20.50
CA MET A 358 -20.79 -9.21 -19.19
C MET A 358 -22.10 -9.99 -19.01
N LEU A 359 -23.23 -9.36 -19.30
CA LEU A 359 -24.55 -9.99 -19.21
C LEU A 359 -24.68 -11.18 -20.18
N HIS A 360 -24.32 -10.95 -21.45
CA HIS A 360 -24.36 -11.99 -22.47
C HIS A 360 -23.59 -13.28 -22.07
N ALA A 361 -22.46 -13.11 -21.40
CA ALA A 361 -21.66 -14.25 -20.92
C ALA A 361 -22.39 -15.07 -19.84
N THR A 362 -23.42 -14.53 -19.17
CA THR A 362 -24.23 -15.27 -18.18
C THR A 362 -25.54 -15.84 -18.75
N GLU A 363 -25.89 -15.49 -19.97
CA GLU A 363 -27.16 -15.90 -20.59
C GLU A 363 -27.01 -17.12 -21.51
N HIS A 364 -25.77 -17.42 -21.93
CA HIS A 364 -25.46 -18.52 -22.85
C HIS A 364 -24.59 -19.62 -22.19
N ASP A 365 -24.80 -19.82 -20.89
CA ASP A 365 -24.11 -20.83 -20.09
C ASP A 365 -25.08 -21.54 -19.13
N PHE A 366 -24.54 -22.31 -18.20
CA PHE A 366 -25.30 -22.99 -17.17
C PHE A 366 -25.05 -22.40 -15.77
N SER A 367 -24.61 -21.14 -15.67
CA SER A 367 -24.37 -20.46 -14.39
C SER A 367 -25.63 -20.30 -13.54
N ASN A 368 -26.81 -20.45 -14.15
CA ASN A 368 -28.13 -20.46 -13.53
C ASN A 368 -28.63 -21.84 -13.09
N ALA A 369 -27.78 -22.89 -13.18
CA ALA A 369 -28.16 -24.25 -12.77
C ALA A 369 -28.52 -24.35 -11.28
N THR A 370 -27.83 -23.57 -10.43
CA THR A 370 -28.16 -23.51 -9.00
C THR A 370 -29.54 -22.91 -8.76
N GLU A 371 -29.92 -21.90 -9.53
CA GLU A 371 -31.27 -21.27 -9.46
C GLU A 371 -32.36 -22.30 -9.77
N LEU A 372 -32.14 -23.16 -10.74
CA LEU A 372 -33.07 -24.23 -11.06
C LEU A 372 -33.16 -25.26 -9.90
N ALA A 373 -32.02 -25.65 -9.32
CA ALA A 373 -32.02 -26.58 -8.19
C ALA A 373 -32.75 -25.99 -6.96
N ASP A 374 -32.52 -24.72 -6.68
CA ASP A 374 -33.20 -23.98 -5.61
C ASP A 374 -34.71 -23.85 -5.89
N TYR A 375 -35.09 -23.54 -7.13
CA TYR A 375 -36.50 -23.49 -7.54
C TYR A 375 -37.20 -24.83 -7.32
N LEU A 376 -36.60 -25.94 -7.78
CA LEU A 376 -37.13 -27.26 -7.57
C LEU A 376 -37.25 -27.61 -6.09
N ALA A 377 -36.31 -27.17 -5.25
CA ALA A 377 -36.37 -27.35 -3.81
C ALA A 377 -37.55 -26.58 -3.19
N THR A 378 -37.87 -25.40 -3.68
CA THR A 378 -39.07 -24.66 -3.24
C THR A 378 -40.38 -25.34 -3.61
N LYS A 379 -40.39 -26.18 -4.64
CA LYS A 379 -41.53 -27.05 -5.04
C LYS A 379 -41.53 -28.40 -4.32
N GLY A 380 -40.79 -28.55 -3.22
CA GLY A 380 -40.79 -29.73 -2.35
C GLY A 380 -39.88 -30.88 -2.77
N ILE A 381 -39.05 -30.71 -3.81
CA ILE A 381 -38.05 -31.71 -4.21
C ILE A 381 -36.82 -31.63 -3.29
N PRO A 382 -36.39 -32.70 -2.60
CA PRO A 382 -35.19 -32.63 -1.79
C PRO A 382 -33.98 -32.16 -2.59
N PHE A 383 -33.17 -31.23 -2.03
CA PHE A 383 -32.09 -30.56 -2.76
C PHE A 383 -31.12 -31.49 -3.49
N ARG A 384 -30.72 -32.62 -2.88
CA ARG A 384 -29.87 -33.63 -3.55
C ARG A 384 -30.52 -34.22 -4.79
N LYS A 385 -31.84 -34.46 -4.77
CA LYS A 385 -32.60 -34.92 -5.92
C LYS A 385 -32.73 -33.80 -6.97
N ALA A 386 -33.02 -32.58 -6.56
CA ALA A 386 -33.04 -31.44 -7.43
C ALA A 386 -31.69 -31.26 -8.14
N HIS A 387 -30.59 -31.31 -7.42
CA HIS A 387 -29.24 -31.22 -7.99
C HIS A 387 -28.96 -32.29 -9.04
N ALA A 388 -29.36 -33.55 -8.78
CA ALA A 388 -29.18 -34.64 -9.74
C ALA A 388 -30.02 -34.45 -11.02
N ILE A 389 -31.28 -34.00 -10.86
CA ILE A 389 -32.16 -33.62 -11.99
C ILE A 389 -31.55 -32.54 -12.83
N VAL A 390 -31.09 -31.44 -12.19
CA VAL A 390 -30.48 -30.31 -12.90
C VAL A 390 -29.20 -30.72 -13.61
N GLY A 391 -28.38 -31.58 -12.98
CA GLY A 391 -27.18 -32.12 -13.62
C GLY A 391 -27.49 -32.89 -14.89
N GLN A 392 -28.59 -33.68 -14.93
CA GLN A 392 -29.06 -34.36 -16.14
C GLN A 392 -29.54 -33.36 -17.21
N LEU A 393 -30.29 -32.34 -16.83
CA LEU A 393 -30.75 -31.30 -17.77
C LEU A 393 -29.60 -30.52 -18.36
N VAL A 394 -28.57 -30.19 -17.56
CA VAL A 394 -27.33 -29.54 -18.03
C VAL A 394 -26.61 -30.44 -19.04
N PHE A 395 -26.45 -31.71 -18.74
CA PHE A 395 -25.84 -32.69 -19.67
C PHE A 395 -26.59 -32.77 -21.00
N GLU A 396 -27.92 -32.87 -20.97
CA GLU A 396 -28.76 -32.88 -22.16
C GLU A 396 -28.67 -31.54 -22.94
N GLY A 397 -28.59 -30.41 -22.21
CA GLY A 397 -28.41 -29.08 -22.80
C GLY A 397 -27.08 -28.96 -23.56
N ILE A 398 -26.00 -29.48 -22.99
CA ILE A 398 -24.67 -29.50 -23.64
C ILE A 398 -24.71 -30.35 -24.92
N GLU A 399 -25.31 -31.52 -24.87
CA GLU A 399 -25.41 -32.40 -26.06
C GLU A 399 -26.25 -31.82 -27.19
N ASN A 400 -27.30 -31.08 -26.84
CA ASN A 400 -28.23 -30.48 -27.82
C ASN A 400 -27.92 -29.01 -28.17
N ASN A 401 -26.84 -28.43 -27.59
CA ASN A 401 -26.50 -27.02 -27.74
C ASN A 401 -27.66 -26.07 -27.37
N THR A 402 -28.35 -26.37 -26.26
CA THR A 402 -29.46 -25.58 -25.70
C THR A 402 -29.13 -25.20 -24.24
N THR A 403 -29.73 -24.12 -23.77
CA THR A 403 -29.61 -23.67 -22.36
C THR A 403 -30.78 -24.19 -21.52
N LEU A 404 -30.73 -24.04 -20.20
CA LEU A 404 -31.85 -24.38 -19.33
C LEU A 404 -33.11 -23.54 -19.66
N SER A 405 -32.93 -22.31 -20.12
CA SER A 405 -34.03 -21.44 -20.50
C SER A 405 -34.74 -21.85 -21.79
N ASP A 406 -34.12 -22.68 -22.63
CA ASP A 406 -34.68 -23.19 -23.88
C ASP A 406 -35.54 -24.46 -23.70
N ILE A 407 -35.52 -25.05 -22.52
CA ILE A 407 -36.25 -26.27 -22.20
C ILE A 407 -37.77 -25.96 -22.16
N PRO A 408 -38.63 -26.67 -22.91
CA PRO A 408 -40.09 -26.43 -22.90
C PRO A 408 -40.71 -26.68 -21.51
N LEU A 409 -41.76 -25.91 -21.18
CA LEU A 409 -42.43 -26.01 -19.87
C LEU A 409 -43.00 -27.43 -19.63
N GLU A 410 -43.46 -28.11 -20.67
CA GLU A 410 -43.99 -29.45 -20.62
C GLU A 410 -42.95 -30.43 -20.05
N LYS A 411 -41.70 -30.31 -20.48
CA LYS A 411 -40.59 -31.11 -19.95
C LYS A 411 -40.29 -30.81 -18.47
N TYR A 412 -40.40 -29.58 -18.05
CA TYR A 412 -40.29 -29.20 -16.63
C TYR A 412 -41.45 -29.81 -15.81
N LYS A 413 -42.68 -29.81 -16.36
CA LYS A 413 -43.87 -30.39 -15.71
C LYS A 413 -43.81 -31.91 -15.57
N GLU A 414 -43.06 -32.60 -16.42
CA GLU A 414 -42.77 -34.04 -16.25
C GLU A 414 -41.95 -34.30 -14.97
N ILE A 415 -41.12 -33.35 -14.56
CA ILE A 415 -40.34 -33.46 -13.33
C ILE A 415 -41.24 -33.22 -12.10
N ASN A 416 -42.06 -32.17 -12.14
CA ASN A 416 -43.05 -31.86 -11.12
C ASN A 416 -44.16 -31.02 -11.76
N SER A 417 -45.41 -31.50 -11.64
CA SER A 417 -46.58 -30.80 -12.24
C SER A 417 -46.89 -29.43 -11.67
N GLU A 418 -46.29 -29.05 -10.50
CA GLU A 418 -46.42 -27.72 -9.89
C GLU A 418 -45.47 -26.65 -10.50
N ILE A 419 -44.58 -27.04 -11.43
CA ILE A 419 -43.72 -26.11 -12.13
C ILE A 419 -44.57 -25.28 -13.10
N GLY A 420 -44.47 -23.97 -12.97
CA GLY A 420 -45.15 -23.00 -13.84
C GLY A 420 -44.19 -22.22 -14.72
N GLU A 421 -44.72 -21.28 -15.52
CA GLU A 421 -43.96 -20.36 -16.37
C GLU A 421 -43.01 -19.44 -15.56
N ASP A 422 -43.23 -19.29 -14.26
CA ASP A 422 -42.37 -18.55 -13.36
C ASP A 422 -40.93 -19.08 -13.33
N ILE A 423 -40.68 -20.35 -13.70
CA ILE A 423 -39.35 -20.94 -13.82
C ILE A 423 -38.43 -20.12 -14.73
N TYR A 424 -38.94 -19.65 -15.88
CA TYR A 424 -38.13 -18.86 -16.83
C TYR A 424 -37.66 -17.53 -16.24
N GLN A 425 -38.47 -16.93 -15.36
CA GLN A 425 -38.07 -15.73 -14.64
C GLN A 425 -36.95 -16.05 -13.63
N PHE A 426 -37.03 -17.18 -12.95
CA PHE A 426 -35.99 -17.62 -12.00
C PHE A 426 -34.64 -17.88 -12.69
N LEU A 427 -34.65 -18.33 -13.93
CA LEU A 427 -33.45 -18.62 -14.70
C LEU A 427 -32.75 -17.38 -15.28
N GLN A 428 -33.40 -16.21 -15.24
CA GLN A 428 -32.76 -14.98 -15.69
C GLN A 428 -31.61 -14.57 -14.77
N SER A 429 -30.41 -14.33 -15.30
CA SER A 429 -29.21 -14.00 -14.55
C SER A 429 -29.40 -12.75 -13.67
N LYS A 430 -30.10 -11.73 -14.16
CA LYS A 430 -30.40 -10.52 -13.38
C LYS A 430 -31.31 -10.83 -12.17
N VAL A 431 -32.31 -11.68 -12.34
CA VAL A 431 -33.21 -12.10 -11.26
C VAL A 431 -32.47 -12.97 -10.27
N ALA A 432 -31.59 -13.86 -10.75
CA ALA A 432 -30.74 -14.69 -9.92
C ALA A 432 -29.86 -13.85 -8.97
N VAL A 433 -29.22 -12.80 -9.49
CA VAL A 433 -28.44 -11.85 -8.67
C VAL A 433 -29.35 -11.11 -7.68
N GLN A 434 -30.46 -10.55 -8.17
CA GLN A 434 -31.38 -9.73 -7.35
C GLN A 434 -31.94 -10.48 -6.13
N ARG A 435 -32.13 -11.79 -6.23
CA ARG A 435 -32.71 -12.63 -5.17
C ARG A 435 -31.74 -13.01 -4.05
N ARG A 436 -30.44 -12.69 -4.17
CA ARG A 436 -29.42 -13.02 -3.15
C ARG A 436 -29.37 -11.98 -2.04
N HIS A 437 -30.39 -11.97 -1.18
CA HIS A 437 -30.58 -10.99 -0.10
C HIS A 437 -29.83 -11.30 1.19
N SER A 438 -29.11 -12.41 1.27
CA SER A 438 -28.28 -12.70 2.46
C SER A 438 -27.29 -11.59 2.72
N LEU A 439 -27.03 -11.27 3.99
CA LEU A 439 -26.11 -10.20 4.38
C LEU A 439 -24.72 -10.44 3.73
N GLY A 440 -24.22 -9.43 3.02
CA GLY A 440 -22.98 -9.54 2.26
C GLY A 440 -23.11 -10.26 0.92
N GLY A 441 -24.31 -10.69 0.52
CA GLY A 441 -24.59 -11.31 -0.78
C GLY A 441 -24.49 -10.33 -1.95
N THR A 442 -24.64 -10.87 -3.18
CA THR A 442 -24.53 -10.08 -4.41
C THR A 442 -25.83 -9.37 -4.80
N GLY A 443 -26.94 -9.55 -4.07
CA GLY A 443 -28.21 -8.86 -4.34
C GLY A 443 -28.01 -7.34 -4.40
N PHE A 444 -28.73 -6.68 -5.31
CA PHE A 444 -28.53 -5.25 -5.55
C PHE A 444 -28.80 -4.40 -4.30
N ASP A 445 -29.73 -4.79 -3.44
CA ASP A 445 -29.99 -4.18 -2.13
C ASP A 445 -28.80 -4.33 -1.20
N GLN A 446 -28.14 -5.50 -1.18
CA GLN A 446 -26.95 -5.76 -0.36
C GLN A 446 -25.73 -4.99 -0.85
N VAL A 447 -25.56 -4.87 -2.17
CA VAL A 447 -24.50 -4.03 -2.76
C VAL A 447 -24.71 -2.56 -2.42
N LYS A 448 -25.95 -2.05 -2.53
CA LYS A 448 -26.31 -0.67 -2.11
C LYS A 448 -26.01 -0.44 -0.62
N LEU A 449 -26.29 -1.43 0.23
CA LEU A 449 -25.97 -1.35 1.66
C LEU A 449 -24.46 -1.30 1.93
N GLN A 450 -23.67 -2.12 1.23
CA GLN A 450 -22.21 -2.11 1.33
C GLN A 450 -21.64 -0.75 0.90
N ILE A 451 -22.11 -0.20 -0.23
CA ILE A 451 -21.71 1.13 -0.74
C ILE A 451 -22.07 2.23 0.27
N LYS A 452 -23.28 2.20 0.83
CA LYS A 452 -23.71 3.17 1.86
C LYS A 452 -22.80 3.15 3.08
N ASN A 453 -22.43 1.96 3.56
CA ASN A 453 -21.54 1.81 4.71
C ASN A 453 -20.11 2.31 4.38
N ALA A 454 -19.61 1.99 3.18
CA ALA A 454 -18.31 2.46 2.72
C ALA A 454 -18.27 4.01 2.61
N LYS A 455 -19.30 4.63 2.02
CA LYS A 455 -19.41 6.10 1.97
C LYS A 455 -19.36 6.72 3.37
N LYS A 456 -20.07 6.13 4.34
CA LYS A 456 -20.02 6.62 5.73
C LYS A 456 -18.60 6.53 6.33
N GLN A 457 -17.88 5.43 6.07
CA GLN A 457 -16.49 5.26 6.55
C GLN A 457 -15.53 6.26 5.89
N LEU A 458 -15.76 6.61 4.62
CA LEU A 458 -14.94 7.55 3.85
C LEU A 458 -15.38 9.02 4.01
N ASN A 459 -16.42 9.32 4.80
CA ASN A 459 -17.02 10.64 4.97
C ASN A 459 -17.49 11.26 3.63
N LEU A 460 -18.14 10.47 2.75
CA LEU A 460 -18.69 10.85 1.46
C LEU A 460 -20.20 11.08 1.50
#